data_847b508383840248980cc3cff2b2948c
#
_entry.id   847b508383840248980cc3cff2b2948c
#
_cell.length_a   1.000
_cell.length_b   1.000
_cell.length_c   1.000
_cell.angle_alpha   90.00
_cell.angle_beta   90.00
_cell.angle_gamma   90.00
#
_symmetry.space_group_name_H-M   'P 1'
#
loop_
_entity.id
_entity.type
_entity.pdbx_description
1 polymer ?
#
loop_
_entity_poly.entity_id
_entity_poly.type
_entity_poly.pdbx_seq_one_letter_code
_entity_poly.pdbx_strand_id
1 'polypeptide(L)'
;YSKQLNDTDHVNLPKNSSKFQLKSYDDAIQYLRIQTFQRNNMTTNASMVFYDSIKNALRAPNFIIDLRNNEGGARKEARKYFSLLKKYSKKGRLYILLNNQSLSQAEIFTLQLKQLKNVTTVGQTTKGMLSYGSNYGRREQLPSGIFEIYLTDMKGKASLLQYEDYGISPDISLNDQSDWIEQVVGIIKKKKGKQ
;
A
#
# COMPACT_ATOMS: atom_id res chain seq x y z
N TYR A 1 -5.02 -37.66 -13.17
CA TYR A 1 -5.98 -36.86 -12.40
C TYR A 1 -5.36 -35.45 -12.17
N SER A 2 -5.58 -34.53 -13.11
CA SER A 2 -5.26 -33.12 -12.91
C SER A 2 -6.45 -32.49 -12.16
N LYS A 3 -6.29 -32.26 -10.86
CA LYS A 3 -7.12 -31.29 -10.15
C LYS A 3 -6.84 -29.92 -10.79
N GLN A 4 -7.76 -29.37 -11.55
CA GLN A 4 -7.79 -27.93 -11.77
C GLN A 4 -8.07 -27.28 -10.41
N LEU A 5 -7.01 -26.84 -9.75
CA LEU A 5 -7.10 -25.91 -8.65
C LEU A 5 -7.57 -24.59 -9.26
N ASN A 6 -8.82 -24.22 -9.00
CA ASN A 6 -9.28 -22.86 -9.15
C ASN A 6 -8.58 -22.01 -8.07
N ASP A 7 -7.28 -21.78 -8.25
CA ASP A 7 -6.48 -20.97 -7.35
C ASP A 7 -6.77 -19.49 -7.66
N THR A 8 -7.82 -19.00 -7.03
CA THR A 8 -8.07 -17.54 -7.03
C THR A 8 -7.00 -16.91 -6.14
N ASP A 9 -6.13 -16.10 -6.74
CA ASP A 9 -5.13 -15.35 -5.98
C ASP A 9 -5.81 -14.24 -5.16
N HIS A 10 -5.95 -14.47 -3.86
CA HIS A 10 -6.55 -13.53 -2.92
C HIS A 10 -5.54 -12.51 -2.37
N VAL A 11 -4.25 -12.78 -2.55
CA VAL A 11 -3.14 -11.99 -2.01
C VAL A 11 -2.80 -10.82 -2.94
N ASN A 12 -2.68 -11.10 -4.23
CA ASN A 12 -2.28 -10.10 -5.20
C ASN A 12 -3.49 -9.46 -5.90
N LEU A 13 -3.28 -8.25 -6.39
CA LEU A 13 -4.26 -7.62 -7.25
C LEU A 13 -4.14 -8.16 -8.67
N PRO A 14 -5.27 -8.38 -9.38
CA PRO A 14 -5.23 -8.73 -10.79
C PRO A 14 -4.42 -7.70 -11.60
N LYS A 15 -3.64 -8.15 -12.59
CA LYS A 15 -2.75 -7.30 -13.40
C LYS A 15 -3.46 -6.10 -14.04
N ASN A 16 -4.73 -6.26 -14.41
CA ASN A 16 -5.55 -5.22 -15.05
C ASN A 16 -6.36 -4.38 -14.05
N SER A 17 -6.04 -4.45 -12.76
CA SER A 17 -6.71 -3.66 -11.73
C SER A 17 -6.49 -2.16 -11.93
N SER A 18 -7.51 -1.36 -11.69
CA SER A 18 -7.37 0.09 -11.63
C SER A 18 -6.37 0.50 -10.55
N LYS A 19 -5.41 1.37 -10.90
CA LYS A 19 -4.38 1.85 -9.96
C LYS A 19 -4.96 2.67 -8.82
N PHE A 20 -6.07 3.35 -9.07
CA PHE A 20 -6.76 4.20 -8.10
C PHE A 20 -8.23 3.87 -8.11
N GLN A 21 -8.84 3.66 -6.94
CA GLN A 21 -10.26 3.35 -6.84
C GLN A 21 -10.81 3.78 -5.48
N LEU A 22 -11.99 4.36 -5.48
CA LEU A 22 -12.82 4.55 -4.28
C LEU A 22 -14.11 3.77 -4.47
N LYS A 23 -14.48 2.97 -3.48
CA LYS A 23 -15.77 2.23 -3.41
C LYS A 23 -16.39 2.40 -2.04
N SER A 24 -17.72 2.44 -1.98
CA SER A 24 -18.46 2.23 -0.73
C SER A 24 -18.97 0.79 -0.72
N TYR A 25 -18.72 0.06 0.36
CA TYR A 25 -19.31 -1.26 0.61
C TYR A 25 -20.67 -1.15 1.28
N ASP A 26 -20.73 -0.26 2.25
CA ASP A 26 -21.94 0.15 2.94
C ASP A 26 -21.71 1.54 3.56
N ASP A 27 -22.66 2.05 4.36
CA ASP A 27 -22.53 3.35 5.02
C ASP A 27 -21.40 3.39 6.06
N ALA A 28 -20.93 2.22 6.51
CA ALA A 28 -19.91 2.09 7.54
C ALA A 28 -18.51 1.84 7.00
N ILE A 29 -18.37 1.40 5.74
CA ILE A 29 -17.09 0.94 5.17
C ILE A 29 -16.89 1.49 3.76
N GLN A 30 -15.81 2.23 3.57
CA GLN A 30 -15.31 2.60 2.26
C GLN A 30 -13.94 1.94 1.99
N TYR A 31 -13.64 1.72 0.73
CA TYR A 31 -12.41 1.13 0.23
C TYR A 31 -11.71 2.13 -0.68
N LEU A 32 -10.42 2.33 -0.43
CA LEU A 32 -9.56 3.22 -1.19
C LEU A 32 -8.33 2.44 -1.66
N ARG A 33 -8.17 2.28 -2.97
CA ARG A 33 -6.97 1.71 -3.57
C ARG A 33 -6.01 2.79 -4.03
N ILE A 34 -4.74 2.64 -3.65
CA ILE A 34 -3.61 3.44 -4.12
C ILE A 34 -2.50 2.44 -4.49
N GLN A 35 -2.43 2.02 -5.74
CA GLN A 35 -1.50 0.97 -6.19
C GLN A 35 -0.14 1.52 -6.59
N THR A 36 0.05 2.83 -6.67
CA THR A 36 1.34 3.38 -7.08
C THR A 36 1.56 4.80 -6.55
N PHE A 37 2.82 5.10 -6.27
CA PHE A 37 3.34 6.45 -6.07
C PHE A 37 4.36 6.83 -7.15
N GLN A 38 4.41 6.10 -8.25
CA GLN A 38 5.28 6.41 -9.38
C GLN A 38 4.98 7.79 -9.93
N ARG A 39 6.03 8.48 -10.36
CA ARG A 39 5.96 9.83 -10.93
C ARG A 39 6.38 9.80 -12.40
N ASN A 40 5.40 9.69 -13.26
CA ASN A 40 5.50 9.94 -14.70
C ASN A 40 4.25 10.72 -15.15
N ASN A 41 4.25 11.24 -16.35
CA ASN A 41 3.16 12.11 -16.82
C ASN A 41 1.78 11.47 -16.69
N MET A 42 1.64 10.19 -17.04
CA MET A 42 0.36 9.47 -16.99
C MET A 42 -0.10 9.21 -15.55
N THR A 43 0.76 8.63 -14.72
CA THR A 43 0.40 8.26 -13.35
C THR A 43 0.22 9.48 -12.46
N THR A 44 1.01 10.54 -12.64
CA THR A 44 0.89 11.78 -11.88
C THR A 44 -0.44 12.47 -12.18
N ASN A 45 -0.82 12.58 -13.46
CA ASN A 45 -2.09 13.17 -13.84
C ASN A 45 -3.28 12.34 -13.32
N ALA A 46 -3.27 11.02 -13.53
CA ALA A 46 -4.31 10.13 -13.01
C ALA A 46 -4.44 10.22 -11.48
N SER A 47 -3.30 10.27 -10.76
CA SER A 47 -3.27 10.43 -9.31
C SER A 47 -3.80 11.80 -8.85
N MET A 48 -3.58 12.87 -9.61
CA MET A 48 -4.13 14.20 -9.32
C MET A 48 -5.64 14.24 -9.48
N VAL A 49 -6.14 13.82 -10.64
CA VAL A 49 -7.58 13.75 -10.94
C VAL A 49 -8.31 12.90 -9.90
N PHE A 50 -7.75 11.74 -9.58
CA PHE A 50 -8.30 10.87 -8.55
C PHE A 50 -8.30 11.52 -7.17
N TYR A 51 -7.19 12.14 -6.74
CA TYR A 51 -7.13 12.84 -5.46
C TYR A 51 -8.19 13.93 -5.36
N ASP A 52 -8.37 14.73 -6.40
CA ASP A 52 -9.38 15.78 -6.43
C ASP A 52 -10.81 15.25 -6.32
N SER A 53 -11.09 14.09 -6.90
CA SER A 53 -12.40 13.43 -6.78
C SER A 53 -12.69 12.90 -5.38
N ILE A 54 -11.65 12.48 -4.62
CA ILE A 54 -11.84 11.81 -3.33
C ILE A 54 -11.65 12.71 -2.11
N LYS A 55 -10.94 13.84 -2.22
CA LYS A 55 -10.55 14.69 -1.06
C LYS A 55 -11.71 15.12 -0.16
N ASN A 56 -12.94 15.15 -0.69
CA ASN A 56 -14.16 15.47 0.06
C ASN A 56 -15.15 14.29 0.12
N ALA A 57 -14.80 13.11 -0.37
CA ALA A 57 -15.68 11.95 -0.49
C ALA A 57 -15.51 10.92 0.64
N LEU A 58 -14.52 11.11 1.54
CA LEU A 58 -14.24 10.19 2.63
C LEU A 58 -15.22 10.45 3.79
N ARG A 59 -16.25 9.61 3.93
CA ARG A 59 -17.37 9.82 4.89
C ARG A 59 -17.58 8.66 5.85
N ALA A 60 -17.34 7.41 5.41
CA ALA A 60 -17.58 6.23 6.24
C ALA A 60 -16.69 6.23 7.50
N PRO A 61 -17.14 5.67 8.63
CA PRO A 61 -16.35 5.58 9.85
C PRO A 61 -15.14 4.63 9.76
N ASN A 62 -15.11 3.73 8.76
CA ASN A 62 -13.99 2.80 8.54
C ASN A 62 -13.54 2.85 7.08
N PHE A 63 -12.22 2.87 6.88
CA PHE A 63 -11.60 2.82 5.55
C PHE A 63 -10.64 1.64 5.45
N ILE A 64 -10.78 0.89 4.37
CA ILE A 64 -9.78 -0.08 3.91
C ILE A 64 -8.91 0.63 2.89
N ILE A 65 -7.63 0.82 3.20
CA ILE A 65 -6.63 1.43 2.32
C ILE A 65 -5.81 0.31 1.70
N ASP A 66 -6.06 0.00 0.44
CA ASP A 66 -5.38 -1.10 -0.26
C ASP A 66 -4.10 -0.61 -0.92
N LEU A 67 -2.97 -1.04 -0.36
CA LEU A 67 -1.61 -0.82 -0.86
C LEU A 67 -0.99 -2.11 -1.42
N ARG A 68 -1.76 -3.17 -1.64
CA ARG A 68 -1.24 -4.38 -2.26
C ARG A 68 -0.64 -4.07 -3.64
N ASN A 69 0.49 -4.70 -3.94
CA ASN A 69 1.23 -4.49 -5.18
C ASN A 69 1.63 -3.03 -5.45
N ASN A 70 1.74 -2.20 -4.40
CA ASN A 70 2.25 -0.84 -4.53
C ASN A 70 3.78 -0.85 -4.41
N GLU A 71 4.45 -0.80 -5.53
CA GLU A 71 5.92 -0.81 -5.64
C GLU A 71 6.58 0.51 -5.22
N GLY A 72 5.81 1.43 -4.64
CA GLY A 72 6.34 2.70 -4.17
C GLY A 72 6.38 3.78 -5.25
N GLY A 73 7.43 4.59 -5.22
CA GLY A 73 7.63 5.75 -6.10
C GLY A 73 8.00 7.02 -5.35
N ALA A 74 7.50 8.17 -5.79
CA ALA A 74 7.92 9.46 -5.27
C ALA A 74 7.18 9.85 -3.97
N ARG A 75 7.95 10.32 -2.98
CA ARG A 75 7.42 10.88 -1.73
C ARG A 75 6.39 11.99 -1.96
N LYS A 76 6.60 12.82 -2.99
CA LYS A 76 5.68 13.92 -3.33
C LYS A 76 4.27 13.39 -3.67
N GLU A 77 4.19 12.26 -4.38
CA GLU A 77 2.92 11.63 -4.74
C GLU A 77 2.21 11.01 -3.54
N ALA A 78 2.95 10.40 -2.62
CA ALA A 78 2.38 9.84 -1.38
C ALA A 78 1.87 10.92 -0.42
N ARG A 79 2.53 12.08 -0.35
CA ARG A 79 2.28 13.14 0.65
C ARG A 79 0.84 13.65 0.67
N LYS A 80 0.21 13.83 -0.51
CA LYS A 80 -1.18 14.32 -0.58
C LYS A 80 -2.16 13.33 0.07
N TYR A 81 -2.01 12.03 -0.21
CA TYR A 81 -2.82 10.98 0.40
C TYR A 81 -2.54 10.85 1.90
N PHE A 82 -1.28 10.96 2.33
CA PHE A 82 -0.96 10.99 3.76
C PHE A 82 -1.69 12.12 4.48
N SER A 83 -1.66 13.34 3.95
CA SER A 83 -2.33 14.49 4.55
C SER A 83 -3.84 14.29 4.65
N LEU A 84 -4.46 13.72 3.61
CA LEU A 84 -5.87 13.38 3.59
C LEU A 84 -6.23 12.33 4.65
N LEU A 85 -5.50 11.22 4.70
CA LEU A 85 -5.72 10.13 5.63
C LEU A 85 -5.41 10.52 7.08
N LYS A 86 -4.39 11.37 7.31
CA LYS A 86 -4.10 11.96 8.62
C LYS A 86 -5.26 12.82 9.14
N LYS A 87 -5.88 13.63 8.27
CA LYS A 87 -7.09 14.39 8.65
C LYS A 87 -8.24 13.47 8.97
N TYR A 88 -8.43 12.42 8.18
CA TYR A 88 -9.49 11.45 8.36
C TYR A 88 -9.33 10.61 9.64
N SER A 89 -8.11 10.15 9.97
CA SER A 89 -7.83 9.28 11.14
C SER A 89 -8.19 9.90 12.49
N LYS A 90 -8.42 11.22 12.54
CA LYS A 90 -8.90 11.90 13.74
C LYS A 90 -10.34 11.53 14.12
N LYS A 91 -11.13 11.06 13.14
CA LYS A 91 -12.56 10.77 13.30
C LYS A 91 -13.01 9.40 12.80
N GLY A 92 -12.13 8.69 12.06
CA GLY A 92 -12.41 7.37 11.50
C GLY A 92 -11.26 6.40 11.72
N ARG A 93 -11.50 5.12 11.43
CA ARG A 93 -10.52 4.04 11.54
C ARG A 93 -9.95 3.69 10.16
N LEU A 94 -8.64 3.45 10.08
CA LEU A 94 -7.94 3.05 8.87
C LEU A 94 -7.43 1.61 9.00
N TYR A 95 -7.72 0.79 8.02
CA TYR A 95 -7.20 -0.57 7.87
C TYR A 95 -6.32 -0.59 6.64
N ILE A 96 -5.00 -0.70 6.84
CA ILE A 96 -4.01 -0.64 5.75
C ILE A 96 -3.74 -2.07 5.28
N LEU A 97 -4.18 -2.40 4.08
CA LEU A 97 -4.04 -3.72 3.48
C LEU A 97 -2.72 -3.79 2.71
N LEU A 98 -1.87 -4.72 3.10
CA LEU A 98 -0.50 -4.90 2.64
C LEU A 98 -0.24 -6.32 2.14
N ASN A 99 0.65 -6.48 1.18
CA ASN A 99 1.20 -7.77 0.79
C ASN A 99 2.73 -7.69 0.57
N ASN A 100 3.36 -8.82 0.25
CA ASN A 100 4.80 -8.88 0.00
C ASN A 100 5.26 -8.14 -1.28
N GLN A 101 4.36 -7.58 -2.06
CA GLN A 101 4.64 -6.69 -3.20
C GLN A 101 4.45 -5.21 -2.84
N SER A 102 4.11 -4.90 -1.60
CA SER A 102 4.14 -3.52 -1.08
C SER A 102 5.58 -3.19 -0.70
N LEU A 103 6.21 -2.21 -1.37
CA LEU A 103 7.63 -1.90 -1.15
C LEU A 103 7.97 -0.41 -1.23
N SER A 104 9.15 -0.04 -0.77
CA SER A 104 9.76 1.29 -0.92
C SER A 104 8.88 2.41 -0.33
N GLN A 105 8.47 3.39 -1.12
CA GLN A 105 7.64 4.51 -0.65
C GLN A 105 6.29 4.03 -0.06
N ALA A 106 5.75 2.87 -0.48
CA ALA A 106 4.54 2.31 0.12
C ALA A 106 4.78 1.86 1.57
N GLU A 107 5.97 1.33 1.86
CA GLU A 107 6.37 0.94 3.22
C GLU A 107 6.59 2.18 4.10
N ILE A 108 7.31 3.20 3.58
CA ILE A 108 7.51 4.48 4.30
C ILE A 108 6.15 5.13 4.58
N PHE A 109 5.24 5.12 3.64
CA PHE A 109 3.87 5.62 3.78
C PHE A 109 3.09 4.85 4.86
N THR A 110 3.22 3.53 4.87
CA THR A 110 2.64 2.66 5.90
C THR A 110 3.17 2.99 7.29
N LEU A 111 4.50 3.13 7.47
CA LEU A 111 5.10 3.51 8.74
C LEU A 111 4.63 4.88 9.23
N GLN A 112 4.47 5.84 8.33
CA GLN A 112 3.92 7.15 8.67
C GLN A 112 2.47 7.05 9.15
N LEU A 113 1.64 6.22 8.50
CA LEU A 113 0.25 6.02 8.90
C LEU A 113 0.14 5.27 10.23
N LYS A 114 1.00 4.28 10.49
CA LYS A 114 1.05 3.54 11.78
C LYS A 114 1.31 4.44 12.98
N GLN A 115 1.89 5.62 12.80
CA GLN A 115 2.09 6.60 13.88
C GLN A 115 0.79 7.36 14.24
N LEU A 116 -0.24 7.23 13.43
CA LEU A 116 -1.53 7.90 13.68
C LEU A 116 -2.41 7.03 14.59
N LYS A 117 -3.32 7.69 15.31
CA LYS A 117 -4.38 6.99 16.06
C LYS A 117 -5.35 6.30 15.09
N ASN A 118 -5.96 5.22 15.55
CA ASN A 118 -7.01 4.48 14.81
C ASN A 118 -6.54 3.85 13.48
N VAL A 119 -5.28 3.47 13.39
CA VAL A 119 -4.72 2.75 12.24
C VAL A 119 -4.39 1.31 12.64
N THR A 120 -4.76 0.36 11.79
CA THR A 120 -4.44 -1.07 11.93
C THR A 120 -3.92 -1.55 10.57
N THR A 121 -2.75 -2.20 10.54
CA THR A 121 -2.24 -2.84 9.32
C THR A 121 -2.72 -4.28 9.26
N VAL A 122 -3.10 -4.74 8.07
CA VAL A 122 -3.66 -6.08 7.83
C VAL A 122 -3.05 -6.69 6.56
N GLY A 123 -2.97 -8.02 6.50
CA GLY A 123 -2.48 -8.73 5.30
C GLY A 123 -1.23 -9.54 5.57
N GLN A 124 -0.20 -9.34 4.77
CA GLN A 124 1.12 -9.99 4.89
C GLN A 124 2.23 -8.96 5.15
N THR A 125 3.39 -9.46 5.60
CA THR A 125 4.62 -8.68 5.70
C THR A 125 5.01 -8.11 4.34
N THR A 126 5.42 -6.85 4.31
CA THR A 126 5.84 -6.13 3.11
C THR A 126 7.19 -6.62 2.60
N LYS A 127 7.68 -6.07 1.48
CA LYS A 127 8.89 -6.56 0.82
C LYS A 127 10.18 -6.33 1.62
N GLY A 128 10.27 -5.24 2.40
CA GLY A 128 11.53 -4.88 3.09
C GLY A 128 12.55 -4.19 2.19
N MET A 129 12.11 -3.28 1.34
CA MET A 129 12.97 -2.52 0.42
C MET A 129 12.70 -1.02 0.57
N LEU A 130 13.08 -0.43 1.72
CA LEU A 130 12.67 0.95 2.02
C LEU A 130 13.80 1.87 2.47
N SER A 131 14.96 1.32 2.83
CA SER A 131 16.10 2.13 3.30
C SER A 131 17.00 2.60 2.17
N TYR A 132 17.13 1.80 1.13
CA TYR A 132 17.98 2.08 -0.02
C TYR A 132 17.12 2.38 -1.24
N GLY A 133 17.51 3.38 -2.01
CA GLY A 133 16.79 3.76 -3.22
C GLY A 133 17.71 4.42 -4.23
N SER A 134 17.20 4.66 -5.42
CA SER A 134 17.92 5.33 -6.47
C SER A 134 17.14 6.57 -6.92
N ASN A 135 17.81 7.73 -6.91
CA ASN A 135 17.21 9.02 -7.23
C ASN A 135 17.63 9.53 -8.61
N TYR A 136 18.89 9.26 -8.97
CA TYR A 136 19.50 9.75 -10.21
C TYR A 136 19.47 8.72 -11.34
N GLY A 137 19.13 7.47 -11.04
CA GLY A 137 19.07 6.41 -12.05
C GLY A 137 20.42 6.04 -12.63
N ARG A 138 21.50 6.18 -11.83
CA ARG A 138 22.85 5.87 -12.26
C ARG A 138 22.99 4.38 -12.55
N ARG A 139 23.45 4.08 -13.76
CA ARG A 139 23.67 2.72 -14.25
C ARG A 139 25.12 2.59 -14.68
N GLU A 140 25.73 1.49 -14.28
CA GLU A 140 27.12 1.17 -14.61
C GLU A 140 27.16 -0.17 -15.33
N GLN A 141 27.69 -0.19 -16.56
CA GLN A 141 27.86 -1.43 -17.29
C GLN A 141 29.13 -2.14 -16.84
N LEU A 142 29.00 -3.43 -16.55
CA LEU A 142 30.20 -4.22 -16.22
C LEU A 142 31.08 -4.43 -17.44
N PRO A 143 32.43 -4.69 -17.27
CA PRO A 143 33.35 -4.86 -18.37
C PRO A 143 32.97 -5.98 -19.37
N SER A 144 32.16 -6.96 -18.91
CA SER A 144 31.65 -8.01 -19.78
C SER A 144 30.64 -7.52 -20.83
N GLY A 145 30.06 -6.33 -20.66
CA GLY A 145 28.99 -5.81 -21.50
C GLY A 145 27.64 -6.53 -21.36
N ILE A 146 27.59 -7.61 -20.54
CA ILE A 146 26.39 -8.44 -20.39
C ILE A 146 25.50 -7.97 -19.23
N PHE A 147 26.12 -7.44 -18.16
CA PHE A 147 25.42 -7.04 -16.94
C PHE A 147 25.54 -5.54 -16.70
N GLU A 148 24.46 -4.98 -16.15
CA GLU A 148 24.37 -3.59 -15.71
C GLU A 148 24.07 -3.56 -14.21
N ILE A 149 24.77 -2.70 -13.48
CA ILE A 149 24.52 -2.44 -12.06
C ILE A 149 23.70 -1.15 -11.94
N TYR A 150 22.59 -1.23 -11.23
CA TYR A 150 21.79 -0.08 -10.86
C TYR A 150 22.10 0.29 -9.40
N LEU A 151 22.96 1.29 -9.23
CA LEU A 151 23.45 1.67 -7.91
C LEU A 151 22.39 2.47 -7.13
N THR A 152 22.29 2.18 -5.83
CA THR A 152 21.51 3.03 -4.92
C THR A 152 22.32 4.30 -4.61
N ASP A 153 21.69 5.46 -4.73
CA ASP A 153 22.30 6.78 -4.54
C ASP A 153 21.53 7.66 -3.55
N MET A 154 20.49 7.12 -2.94
CA MET A 154 19.72 7.81 -1.90
C MET A 154 20.25 7.45 -0.52
N LYS A 155 20.55 8.48 0.29
CA LYS A 155 20.87 8.28 1.70
C LYS A 155 19.60 7.93 2.47
N GLY A 156 19.48 6.67 2.89
CA GLY A 156 18.41 6.19 3.75
C GLY A 156 18.49 6.75 5.17
N LYS A 157 17.38 6.70 5.89
CA LYS A 157 17.34 7.01 7.32
C LYS A 157 17.74 5.77 8.12
N ALA A 158 18.68 5.90 9.05
CA ALA A 158 19.10 4.79 9.90
C ALA A 158 17.93 4.07 10.61
N SER A 159 16.88 4.80 10.98
CA SER A 159 15.66 4.24 11.58
C SER A 159 14.86 3.30 10.68
N LEU A 160 15.12 3.28 9.37
CA LEU A 160 14.47 2.39 8.42
C LEU A 160 15.24 1.07 8.23
N LEU A 161 16.53 1.01 8.63
CA LEU A 161 17.37 -0.18 8.44
C LEU A 161 16.80 -1.43 9.12
N GLN A 162 16.10 -1.26 10.23
CA GLN A 162 15.44 -2.38 10.92
C GLN A 162 14.34 -3.09 10.08
N TYR A 163 13.88 -2.46 9.02
CA TYR A 163 12.85 -3.02 8.11
C TYR A 163 13.44 -3.49 6.78
N GLU A 164 14.71 -3.17 6.49
CA GLU A 164 15.37 -3.62 5.27
C GLU A 164 15.52 -5.14 5.31
N ASP A 165 15.17 -5.82 4.23
CA ASP A 165 15.10 -7.28 4.07
C ASP A 165 14.02 -7.99 4.92
N TYR A 166 13.50 -7.37 5.99
CA TYR A 166 12.50 -7.95 6.89
C TYR A 166 11.07 -7.51 6.59
N GLY A 167 10.89 -6.31 6.05
CA GLY A 167 9.58 -5.71 5.80
C GLY A 167 8.85 -5.23 7.06
N ILE A 168 7.63 -4.80 6.87
CA ILE A 168 6.71 -4.35 7.92
C ILE A 168 5.69 -5.46 8.14
N SER A 169 5.75 -6.09 9.31
CA SER A 169 4.73 -7.06 9.70
C SER A 169 3.39 -6.36 9.96
N PRO A 170 2.27 -6.92 9.46
CA PRO A 170 0.94 -6.39 9.76
C PRO A 170 0.55 -6.64 11.22
N ASP A 171 -0.34 -5.80 11.74
CA ASP A 171 -0.92 -5.98 13.08
C ASP A 171 -1.87 -7.20 13.11
N ILE A 172 -2.49 -7.53 11.97
CA ILE A 172 -3.35 -8.70 11.79
C ILE A 172 -2.97 -9.39 10.47
N SER A 173 -2.48 -10.62 10.56
CA SER A 173 -2.25 -11.45 9.38
C SER A 173 -3.56 -11.95 8.79
N LEU A 174 -3.67 -11.95 7.48
CA LEU A 174 -4.79 -12.54 6.74
C LEU A 174 -4.35 -13.87 6.11
N ASN A 175 -5.29 -14.81 5.97
CA ASN A 175 -5.04 -16.05 5.28
C ASN A 175 -5.29 -15.91 3.76
N ASP A 176 -4.77 -16.83 2.97
CA ASP A 176 -4.89 -16.86 1.51
C ASP A 176 -6.10 -17.67 1.00
N GLN A 177 -6.93 -18.20 1.91
CA GLN A 177 -8.05 -19.09 1.59
C GLN A 177 -9.32 -18.35 1.14
N SER A 178 -9.41 -17.03 1.35
CA SER A 178 -10.58 -16.24 1.01
C SER A 178 -10.19 -14.79 0.66
N ASP A 179 -11.12 -14.06 0.05
CA ASP A 179 -10.90 -12.67 -0.34
C ASP A 179 -10.48 -11.80 0.86
N TRP A 180 -9.37 -11.11 0.71
CA TRP A 180 -8.79 -10.32 1.78
C TRP A 180 -9.62 -9.11 2.18
N ILE A 181 -10.39 -8.56 1.25
CA ILE A 181 -11.27 -7.42 1.56
C ILE A 181 -12.44 -7.91 2.39
N GLU A 182 -13.00 -9.08 2.07
CA GLU A 182 -14.06 -9.71 2.84
C GLU A 182 -13.59 -10.06 4.27
N GLN A 183 -12.36 -10.56 4.43
CA GLN A 183 -11.77 -10.79 5.75
C GLN A 183 -11.69 -9.49 6.55
N VAL A 184 -11.21 -8.39 5.95
CA VAL A 184 -11.12 -7.08 6.63
C VAL A 184 -12.50 -6.54 6.97
N VAL A 185 -13.48 -6.64 6.08
CA VAL A 185 -14.88 -6.29 6.36
C VAL A 185 -15.43 -7.08 7.55
N GLY A 186 -15.13 -8.38 7.61
CA GLY A 186 -15.49 -9.24 8.75
C GLY A 186 -14.84 -8.78 10.07
N ILE A 187 -13.56 -8.41 10.04
CA ILE A 187 -12.84 -7.85 11.20
C ILE A 187 -13.50 -6.55 11.69
N ILE A 188 -13.85 -5.65 10.76
CA ILE A 188 -14.49 -4.38 11.08
C ILE A 188 -15.86 -4.61 11.75
N LYS A 189 -16.68 -5.49 11.17
CA LYS A 189 -18.03 -5.80 11.69
C LYS A 189 -17.98 -6.45 13.08
N LYS A 190 -17.04 -7.38 13.32
CA LYS A 190 -16.85 -8.01 14.64
C LYS A 190 -16.44 -7.01 15.73
N LYS A 191 -15.64 -5.99 15.41
CA LYS A 191 -15.24 -4.92 16.36
C LYS A 191 -16.42 -4.01 16.71
N LYS A 192 -17.38 -3.81 15.81
CA LYS A 192 -18.60 -2.99 16.06
C LYS A 192 -19.59 -3.68 17.01
N GLY A 193 -19.66 -5.01 16.99
CA GLY A 193 -20.55 -5.79 17.89
C GLY A 193 -20.06 -5.93 19.32
N LYS A 194 -18.85 -5.44 19.66
CA LYS A 194 -18.27 -5.50 21.01
C LYS A 194 -18.22 -4.12 21.72
N GLN A 195 -18.79 -3.10 21.13
CA GLN A 195 -19.00 -1.76 21.69
C GLN A 195 -20.49 -1.54 21.94
#